data_8fb599996a89bd77f4c30d23439b5720
#
_entry.id   8fb599996a89bd77f4c30d23439b5720
#
_cell.length_a   1.000
_cell.length_b   1.000
_cell.length_c   1.000
_cell.angle_alpha   90.00
_cell.angle_beta   90.00
_cell.angle_gamma   90.00
#
_symmetry.space_group_name_H-M   'P 1'
#
loop_
_entity.id
_entity.type
_entity.pdbx_description
1 polymer ?
#
loop_
_entity_poly.entity_id
_entity_poly.type
_entity_poly.pdbx_seq_one_letter_code
_entity_poly.pdbx_strand_id
1 'polypeptide(L)'
;MRYYQRLIKSLFIINILFHSSQGAATQPNQEPLNKEKVAQLGQQLYHHLQQQQWYQAEKLLVNYQQLPLHETLLVYYAQALLAQKNGNFLQAEFYYHQQLKQQADFIPAQTGLIQLYFSQGEYKKAQYQLNQLSRLSGLSPAINQAIIYYQKQLNDYFKARRFYQISFFYDDNINHAPYLDEQIVSQSTQVIMTRKGAQPIASMGVSHLFSFYQPTFIYANNTLSGYFSARYRDYFAYKQANFTHLYTQLSYQYQKKDYRWTLSPYYEIKSPKKAFEYQSIGVYTG
;
A
#
# COMPACT_ATOMS: atom_id res chain seq x y z
N MET A 1 -9.96 11.90 -3.69
CA MET A 1 -9.31 13.05 -3.02
C MET A 1 -10.24 13.85 -2.08
N ARG A 2 -11.46 14.24 -2.45
CA ARG A 2 -12.37 15.05 -1.56
C ARG A 2 -12.85 14.33 -0.29
N TYR A 3 -12.94 13.00 -0.28
CA TYR A 3 -13.34 12.21 0.88
C TYR A 3 -12.24 12.17 1.97
N TYR A 4 -10.96 12.15 1.55
CA TYR A 4 -9.80 12.21 2.43
C TYR A 4 -9.71 13.54 3.22
N GLN A 5 -10.07 14.65 2.59
CA GLN A 5 -10.04 15.95 3.26
C GLN A 5 -11.14 16.10 4.34
N ARG A 6 -12.26 15.37 4.25
CA ARG A 6 -13.31 15.40 5.27
C ARG A 6 -12.98 14.54 6.49
N LEU A 7 -12.30 13.40 6.31
CA LEU A 7 -11.84 12.55 7.41
C LEU A 7 -10.71 13.21 8.21
N ILE A 8 -9.81 13.94 7.55
CA ILE A 8 -8.75 14.71 8.19
C ILE A 8 -9.34 15.80 9.11
N LYS A 9 -10.43 16.44 8.69
CA LYS A 9 -11.10 17.47 9.52
C LYS A 9 -11.74 16.92 10.79
N SER A 10 -12.20 15.67 10.81
CA SER A 10 -12.82 15.07 12.00
C SER A 10 -11.83 14.46 12.99
N LEU A 11 -10.58 14.23 12.58
CA LEU A 11 -9.53 13.64 13.42
C LEU A 11 -8.85 14.62 14.37
N PHE A 12 -9.07 15.94 14.18
CA PHE A 12 -8.33 16.98 14.89
C PHE A 12 -9.09 17.68 16.03
N ILE A 13 -10.21 17.14 16.51
CA ILE A 13 -10.81 17.65 17.74
C ILE A 13 -10.15 16.93 18.93
N ILE A 14 -8.87 17.20 19.15
CA ILE A 14 -8.22 16.89 20.42
C ILE A 14 -8.23 18.18 21.24
N ASN A 15 -9.11 18.24 22.22
CA ASN A 15 -8.96 19.17 23.33
C ASN A 15 -7.69 18.79 24.07
N ILE A 16 -6.58 19.46 23.78
CA ILE A 16 -5.39 19.41 24.64
C ILE A 16 -5.77 20.18 25.88
N LEU A 17 -6.20 19.45 26.92
CA LEU A 17 -6.30 19.97 28.27
C LEU A 17 -4.88 20.18 28.77
N PHE A 18 -4.39 21.42 28.69
CA PHE A 18 -3.17 21.82 29.36
C PHE A 18 -3.38 21.74 30.87
N HIS A 19 -2.88 20.69 31.50
CA HIS A 19 -2.76 20.66 32.94
C HIS A 19 -1.52 21.48 33.33
N SER A 20 -1.75 22.68 33.78
CA SER A 20 -0.72 23.48 34.45
C SER A 20 -0.35 22.83 35.78
N SER A 21 0.82 22.22 35.84
CA SER A 21 1.43 21.85 37.12
C SER A 21 1.76 23.12 37.90
N GLN A 22 1.05 23.36 39.00
CA GLN A 22 1.40 24.36 40.00
C GLN A 22 2.62 23.89 40.80
N GLY A 23 3.67 24.66 40.80
CA GLY A 23 4.87 24.46 41.60
C GLY A 23 5.57 25.79 41.91
N ALA A 24 5.24 26.36 43.09
CA ALA A 24 6.02 27.18 44.00
C ALA A 24 6.70 28.49 43.54
N ALA A 25 6.10 29.57 43.98
CA ALA A 25 6.59 30.76 44.72
C ALA A 25 7.75 31.62 44.19
N THR A 26 7.38 32.89 44.00
CA THR A 26 8.02 34.17 44.33
C THR A 26 8.75 34.93 43.24
N GLN A 27 8.05 35.82 42.56
CA GLN A 27 8.35 37.27 42.49
C GLN A 27 7.18 38.01 41.84
N PRO A 28 6.76 39.21 42.28
CA PRO A 28 5.56 39.82 41.81
C PRO A 28 5.80 40.72 40.60
N ASN A 29 4.87 40.71 39.66
CA ASN A 29 4.42 41.73 38.72
C ASN A 29 4.81 41.69 37.24
N GLN A 30 5.63 40.78 36.71
CA GLN A 30 5.80 40.72 35.26
C GLN A 30 5.61 39.31 34.63
N GLU A 31 5.74 38.24 35.39
CA GLU A 31 5.64 36.87 34.92
C GLU A 31 4.24 36.39 34.46
N PRO A 32 3.14 36.71 35.18
CA PRO A 32 1.82 36.19 34.78
C PRO A 32 1.32 36.76 33.44
N LEU A 33 1.60 38.02 33.15
CA LEU A 33 1.16 38.69 31.91
C LEU A 33 1.90 38.13 30.68
N ASN A 34 3.18 37.81 30.82
CA ASN A 34 3.98 37.20 29.76
C ASN A 34 3.58 35.73 29.49
N LYS A 35 3.27 34.96 30.52
CA LYS A 35 2.84 33.59 30.41
C LYS A 35 1.48 33.45 29.72
N GLU A 36 0.53 34.30 30.10
CA GLU A 36 -0.81 34.32 29.48
C GLU A 36 -0.74 34.73 28.01
N LYS A 37 0.05 35.73 27.67
CA LYS A 37 0.25 36.17 26.29
C LYS A 37 0.91 35.08 25.42
N VAL A 38 1.91 34.35 25.96
CA VAL A 38 2.54 33.23 25.27
C VAL A 38 1.55 32.08 25.06
N ALA A 39 0.69 31.80 26.06
CA ALA A 39 -0.36 30.76 25.93
C ALA A 39 -1.39 31.16 24.86
N GLN A 40 -1.83 32.41 24.80
CA GLN A 40 -2.76 32.93 23.77
C GLN A 40 -2.14 32.80 22.37
N LEU A 41 -0.86 33.17 22.18
CA LEU A 41 -0.17 33.01 20.90
C LEU A 41 -0.03 31.53 20.50
N GLY A 42 0.24 30.65 21.44
CA GLY A 42 0.26 29.20 21.21
C GLY A 42 -1.10 28.67 20.75
N GLN A 43 -2.18 29.11 21.38
CA GLN A 43 -3.55 28.76 20.96
C GLN A 43 -3.87 29.28 19.54
N GLN A 44 -3.48 30.50 19.22
CA GLN A 44 -3.64 31.05 17.87
C GLN A 44 -2.83 30.26 16.84
N LEU A 45 -1.57 29.94 17.14
CA LEU A 45 -0.75 29.10 16.28
C LEU A 45 -1.40 27.74 16.02
N TYR A 46 -1.83 27.07 17.07
CA TYR A 46 -2.54 25.81 16.98
C TYR A 46 -3.82 25.93 16.13
N HIS A 47 -4.61 26.99 16.34
CA HIS A 47 -5.83 27.24 15.57
C HIS A 47 -5.52 27.42 14.06
N HIS A 48 -4.51 28.22 13.71
CA HIS A 48 -4.10 28.42 12.31
C HIS A 48 -3.64 27.11 11.65
N LEU A 49 -2.91 26.27 12.38
CA LEU A 49 -2.50 24.95 11.89
C LEU A 49 -3.71 24.03 11.63
N GLN A 50 -4.70 24.03 12.53
CA GLN A 50 -5.94 23.27 12.39
C GLN A 50 -6.78 23.73 11.20
N GLN A 51 -6.83 25.03 10.94
CA GLN A 51 -7.57 25.62 9.83
C GLN A 51 -6.75 25.55 8.50
N GLN A 52 -5.54 24.96 8.52
CA GLN A 52 -4.63 24.93 7.37
C GLN A 52 -4.28 26.31 6.82
N GLN A 53 -4.28 27.30 7.67
CA GLN A 53 -3.89 28.68 7.37
C GLN A 53 -2.34 28.78 7.44
N TRP A 54 -1.68 28.13 6.49
CA TRP A 54 -0.24 27.87 6.54
C TRP A 54 0.61 29.12 6.63
N TYR A 55 0.27 30.16 5.87
CA TYR A 55 1.00 31.42 5.89
C TYR A 55 0.94 32.11 7.26
N GLN A 56 -0.25 32.18 7.86
CA GLN A 56 -0.44 32.74 9.19
C GLN A 56 0.26 31.91 10.27
N ALA A 57 0.19 30.58 10.16
CA ALA A 57 0.87 29.67 11.08
C ALA A 57 2.39 29.85 11.01
N GLU A 58 2.97 29.94 9.79
CA GLU A 58 4.41 30.12 9.60
C GLU A 58 4.90 31.45 10.20
N LYS A 59 4.21 32.56 9.89
CA LYS A 59 4.52 33.87 10.44
C LYS A 59 4.44 33.90 11.96
N LEU A 60 3.41 33.27 12.52
CA LEU A 60 3.22 33.25 13.97
C LEU A 60 4.25 32.34 14.65
N LEU A 61 4.62 31.22 14.02
CA LEU A 61 5.64 30.30 14.55
C LEU A 61 7.00 30.97 14.71
N VAL A 62 7.43 31.79 13.74
CA VAL A 62 8.70 32.55 13.80
C VAL A 62 8.76 33.40 15.06
N ASN A 63 7.66 34.10 15.38
CA ASN A 63 7.58 34.92 16.56
C ASN A 63 7.44 34.10 17.85
N TYR A 64 6.60 33.07 17.83
CA TYR A 64 6.29 32.23 19.00
C TYR A 64 7.52 31.49 19.54
N GLN A 65 8.35 30.93 18.67
CA GLN A 65 9.54 30.14 19.06
C GLN A 65 10.63 31.01 19.73
N GLN A 66 10.59 32.34 19.54
CA GLN A 66 11.55 33.26 20.15
C GLN A 66 11.11 33.72 21.54
N LEU A 67 9.87 33.47 21.93
CA LEU A 67 9.35 33.90 23.22
C LEU A 67 9.91 33.00 24.35
N PRO A 68 10.29 33.57 25.49
CA PRO A 68 10.55 32.77 26.67
C PRO A 68 9.28 32.01 27.06
N LEU A 69 9.41 30.81 27.57
CA LEU A 69 8.29 29.96 28.00
C LEU A 69 7.38 29.45 26.86
N HIS A 70 7.83 29.51 25.61
CA HIS A 70 7.11 28.86 24.51
C HIS A 70 7.05 27.34 24.74
N GLU A 71 5.99 26.70 24.23
CA GLU A 71 5.81 25.27 24.34
C GLU A 71 6.53 24.54 23.23
N THR A 72 7.62 23.87 23.56
CA THR A 72 8.49 23.19 22.59
C THR A 72 7.76 22.10 21.79
N LEU A 73 6.82 21.37 22.42
CA LEU A 73 5.99 20.38 21.72
C LEU A 73 5.15 21.02 20.62
N LEU A 74 4.57 22.20 20.87
CA LEU A 74 3.79 22.93 19.88
C LEU A 74 4.68 23.45 18.74
N VAL A 75 5.88 23.92 19.06
CA VAL A 75 6.85 24.36 18.03
C VAL A 75 7.20 23.19 17.11
N TYR A 76 7.59 22.03 17.65
CA TYR A 76 7.89 20.86 16.81
C TYR A 76 6.65 20.39 16.02
N TYR A 77 5.45 20.47 16.59
CA TYR A 77 4.23 20.13 15.90
C TYR A 77 3.98 21.04 14.68
N ALA A 78 4.14 22.33 14.88
CA ALA A 78 4.02 23.32 13.81
C ALA A 78 5.06 23.08 12.70
N GLN A 79 6.32 22.89 13.08
CA GLN A 79 7.41 22.61 12.16
C GLN A 79 7.17 21.32 11.38
N ALA A 80 6.68 20.26 12.02
CA ALA A 80 6.35 19.01 11.36
C ALA A 80 5.26 19.16 10.30
N LEU A 81 4.17 19.84 10.64
CA LEU A 81 3.06 20.08 9.72
C LEU A 81 3.46 20.97 8.53
N LEU A 82 4.22 22.04 8.78
CA LEU A 82 4.74 22.92 7.73
C LEU A 82 5.73 22.20 6.80
N ALA A 83 6.64 21.40 7.36
CA ALA A 83 7.55 20.57 6.59
C ALA A 83 6.78 19.55 5.71
N GLN A 84 5.78 18.90 6.27
CA GLN A 84 4.93 17.96 5.53
C GLN A 84 4.14 18.65 4.41
N LYS A 85 3.58 19.82 4.66
CA LYS A 85 2.90 20.66 3.64
C LYS A 85 3.84 21.03 2.50
N ASN A 86 5.10 21.31 2.80
CA ASN A 86 6.11 21.71 1.81
C ASN A 86 6.78 20.49 1.13
N GLY A 87 6.36 19.25 1.43
CA GLY A 87 6.92 18.03 0.86
C GLY A 87 8.26 17.60 1.47
N ASN A 88 8.72 18.26 2.53
CA ASN A 88 9.96 17.93 3.24
C ASN A 88 9.70 16.82 4.26
N PHE A 89 9.41 15.62 3.77
CA PHE A 89 8.93 14.50 4.59
C PHE A 89 9.95 14.04 5.63
N LEU A 90 11.24 14.04 5.29
CA LEU A 90 12.31 13.68 6.23
C LEU A 90 12.37 14.66 7.41
N GLN A 91 12.18 15.94 7.14
CA GLN A 91 12.16 16.97 8.17
C GLN A 91 10.90 16.87 9.04
N ALA A 92 9.75 16.56 8.44
CA ALA A 92 8.51 16.31 9.19
C ALA A 92 8.67 15.09 10.12
N GLU A 93 9.23 13.98 9.62
CA GLU A 93 9.54 12.78 10.41
C GLU A 93 10.45 13.10 11.59
N PHE A 94 11.51 13.88 11.35
CA PHE A 94 12.43 14.33 12.40
C PHE A 94 11.70 15.08 13.52
N TYR A 95 10.86 16.07 13.19
CA TYR A 95 10.15 16.86 14.20
C TYR A 95 9.11 16.04 14.99
N TYR A 96 8.38 15.13 14.34
CA TYR A 96 7.50 14.20 15.06
C TYR A 96 8.29 13.31 16.03
N HIS A 97 9.47 12.85 15.65
CA HIS A 97 10.31 12.08 16.55
C HIS A 97 10.88 12.92 17.69
N GLN A 98 11.18 14.21 17.51
CA GLN A 98 11.56 15.09 18.61
C GLN A 98 10.43 15.24 19.64
N GLN A 99 9.16 15.30 19.20
CA GLN A 99 8.01 15.28 20.12
C GLN A 99 7.95 13.97 20.90
N LEU A 100 8.09 12.81 20.23
CA LEU A 100 8.05 11.50 20.89
C LEU A 100 9.23 11.26 21.85
N LYS A 101 10.37 11.93 21.64
CA LYS A 101 11.48 11.91 22.60
C LYS A 101 11.14 12.66 23.88
N GLN A 102 10.38 13.73 23.80
CA GLN A 102 9.94 14.48 24.98
C GLN A 102 8.77 13.80 25.69
N GLN A 103 7.82 13.29 24.91
CA GLN A 103 6.63 12.61 25.41
C GLN A 103 6.31 11.42 24.50
N ALA A 104 6.64 10.21 24.93
CA ALA A 104 6.55 8.99 24.14
C ALA A 104 5.10 8.63 23.72
N ASP A 105 4.11 9.01 24.51
CA ASP A 105 2.68 8.79 24.30
C ASP A 105 1.97 9.99 23.65
N PHE A 106 2.72 10.95 23.08
CA PHE A 106 2.14 12.15 22.48
C PHE A 106 1.33 11.80 21.20
N ILE A 107 0.02 11.70 21.36
CA ILE A 107 -0.92 11.27 20.33
C ILE A 107 -0.80 12.07 19.02
N PRO A 108 -0.66 13.42 19.03
CA PRO A 108 -0.50 14.17 17.78
C PRO A 108 0.71 13.76 16.95
N ALA A 109 1.84 13.47 17.58
CA ALA A 109 3.03 13.01 16.86
C ALA A 109 2.85 11.60 16.28
N GLN A 110 2.26 10.68 17.04
CA GLN A 110 2.01 9.31 16.57
C GLN A 110 1.03 9.32 15.38
N THR A 111 -0.05 10.09 15.46
CA THR A 111 -1.02 10.24 14.37
C THR A 111 -0.41 10.94 13.15
N GLY A 112 0.43 11.96 13.38
CA GLY A 112 1.17 12.64 12.32
C GLY A 112 2.13 11.70 11.57
N LEU A 113 2.88 10.87 12.28
CA LEU A 113 3.75 9.85 11.69
C LEU A 113 2.96 8.80 10.90
N ILE A 114 1.82 8.33 11.42
CA ILE A 114 0.97 7.38 10.70
C ILE A 114 0.54 7.99 9.35
N GLN A 115 0.04 9.23 9.36
CA GLN A 115 -0.40 9.93 8.14
C GLN A 115 0.77 10.15 7.16
N LEU A 116 1.92 10.58 7.70
CA LEU A 116 3.14 10.79 6.94
C LEU A 116 3.57 9.51 6.21
N TYR A 117 3.70 8.40 6.94
CA TYR A 117 4.12 7.12 6.38
C TYR A 117 3.10 6.56 5.38
N PHE A 118 1.80 6.71 5.64
CA PHE A 118 0.77 6.34 4.67
C PHE A 118 0.88 7.14 3.36
N SER A 119 1.12 8.45 3.46
CA SER A 119 1.26 9.30 2.27
C SER A 119 2.48 8.94 1.42
N GLN A 120 3.52 8.38 2.04
CA GLN A 120 4.74 7.94 1.38
C GLN A 120 4.71 6.46 0.95
N GLY A 121 3.67 5.71 1.31
CA GLY A 121 3.62 4.26 1.06
C GLY A 121 4.54 3.45 1.98
N GLU A 122 5.02 4.03 3.08
CA GLU A 122 5.85 3.35 4.08
C GLU A 122 5.00 2.55 5.09
N TYR A 123 4.20 1.64 4.56
CA TYR A 123 3.14 0.95 5.32
C TYR A 123 3.64 0.15 6.52
N LYS A 124 4.87 -0.37 6.49
CA LYS A 124 5.46 -1.06 7.67
C LYS A 124 5.75 -0.10 8.82
N LYS A 125 6.27 1.10 8.51
CA LYS A 125 6.47 2.14 9.53
C LYS A 125 5.13 2.64 10.06
N ALA A 126 4.14 2.85 9.18
CA ALA A 126 2.79 3.23 9.56
C ALA A 126 2.16 2.18 10.50
N GLN A 127 2.29 0.89 10.17
CA GLN A 127 1.80 -0.21 11.01
C GLN A 127 2.46 -0.23 12.39
N TYR A 128 3.76 0.02 12.45
CA TYR A 128 4.47 0.10 13.73
C TYR A 128 3.91 1.21 14.62
N GLN A 129 3.78 2.44 14.08
CA GLN A 129 3.23 3.58 14.82
C GLN A 129 1.77 3.34 15.21
N LEU A 130 0.98 2.74 14.33
CA LEU A 130 -0.42 2.39 14.61
C LEU A 130 -0.55 1.39 15.75
N ASN A 131 0.35 0.41 15.81
CA ASN A 131 0.41 -0.55 16.92
C ASN A 131 0.82 0.11 18.24
N GLN A 132 1.70 1.11 18.21
CA GLN A 132 2.03 1.88 19.43
C GLN A 132 0.83 2.70 19.89
N LEU A 133 0.19 3.44 18.99
CA LEU A 133 -0.98 4.25 19.30
C LEU A 133 -2.15 3.40 19.85
N SER A 134 -2.40 2.23 19.29
CA SER A 134 -3.50 1.35 19.71
C SER A 134 -3.33 0.73 21.12
N ARG A 135 -2.12 0.81 21.69
CA ARG A 135 -1.84 0.33 23.06
C ARG A 135 -2.12 1.39 24.14
N LEU A 136 -2.32 2.64 23.72
CA LEU A 136 -2.62 3.71 24.68
C LEU A 136 -4.07 3.56 25.19
N SER A 137 -4.25 3.84 26.48
CA SER A 137 -5.57 3.91 27.11
C SER A 137 -6.16 5.31 26.99
N GLY A 138 -7.49 5.42 27.09
CA GLY A 138 -8.18 6.70 27.12
C GLY A 138 -8.23 7.45 25.80
N LEU A 139 -8.05 6.77 24.68
CA LEU A 139 -8.16 7.36 23.35
C LEU A 139 -9.58 7.85 23.05
N SER A 140 -9.67 9.01 22.41
CA SER A 140 -10.97 9.55 21.99
C SER A 140 -11.64 8.64 20.93
N PRO A 141 -12.98 8.67 20.82
CA PRO A 141 -13.70 7.92 19.79
C PRO A 141 -13.19 8.20 18.36
N ALA A 142 -12.80 9.44 18.08
CA ALA A 142 -12.25 9.84 16.78
C ALA A 142 -10.91 9.18 16.48
N ILE A 143 -10.03 9.09 17.48
CA ILE A 143 -8.73 8.39 17.33
C ILE A 143 -8.96 6.89 17.15
N ASN A 144 -9.86 6.28 17.89
CA ASN A 144 -10.20 4.87 17.73
C ASN A 144 -10.75 4.56 16.33
N GLN A 145 -11.62 5.42 15.79
CA GLN A 145 -12.10 5.28 14.41
C GLN A 145 -10.95 5.40 13.39
N ALA A 146 -10.00 6.31 13.61
CA ALA A 146 -8.83 6.43 12.74
C ALA A 146 -7.95 5.18 12.80
N ILE A 147 -7.72 4.62 13.98
CA ILE A 147 -6.98 3.36 14.13
C ILE A 147 -7.65 2.25 13.31
N ILE A 148 -8.96 2.05 13.47
CA ILE A 148 -9.72 1.04 12.73
C ILE A 148 -9.60 1.27 11.21
N TYR A 149 -9.73 2.53 10.77
CA TYR A 149 -9.60 2.88 9.37
C TYR A 149 -8.22 2.51 8.79
N TYR A 150 -7.14 2.94 9.46
CA TYR A 150 -5.78 2.67 9.00
C TYR A 150 -5.42 1.19 9.09
N GLN A 151 -5.88 0.47 10.12
CA GLN A 151 -5.72 -0.99 10.22
C GLN A 151 -6.38 -1.72 9.06
N LYS A 152 -7.60 -1.30 8.69
CA LYS A 152 -8.29 -1.86 7.54
C LYS A 152 -7.51 -1.61 6.24
N GLN A 153 -7.03 -0.39 6.01
CA GLN A 153 -6.22 -0.06 4.84
C GLN A 153 -4.94 -0.92 4.76
N LEU A 154 -4.23 -1.06 5.88
CA LEU A 154 -3.03 -1.92 5.94
C LEU A 154 -3.35 -3.38 5.66
N ASN A 155 -4.42 -3.90 6.25
CA ASN A 155 -4.86 -5.27 6.00
C ASN A 155 -5.19 -5.50 4.51
N ASP A 156 -5.86 -4.55 3.86
CA ASP A 156 -6.19 -4.64 2.44
C ASP A 156 -4.93 -4.59 1.56
N TYR A 157 -3.91 -3.82 1.96
CA TYR A 157 -2.63 -3.75 1.26
C TYR A 157 -1.81 -5.04 1.37
N PHE A 158 -1.78 -5.65 2.56
CA PHE A 158 -0.96 -6.85 2.82
C PHE A 158 -1.72 -8.15 2.65
N LYS A 159 -3.02 -8.09 2.33
CA LYS A 159 -3.88 -9.27 2.21
C LYS A 159 -3.48 -10.14 1.03
N ALA A 160 -3.22 -11.41 1.33
CA ALA A 160 -3.13 -12.44 0.30
C ALA A 160 -4.48 -12.61 -0.41
N ARG A 161 -4.45 -12.72 -1.71
CA ARG A 161 -5.64 -13.02 -2.54
C ARG A 161 -5.55 -14.44 -3.02
N ARG A 162 -6.61 -15.20 -2.78
CA ARG A 162 -6.75 -16.58 -3.23
C ARG A 162 -7.96 -16.65 -4.13
N PHE A 163 -7.81 -17.35 -5.22
CA PHE A 163 -8.88 -17.54 -6.17
C PHE A 163 -8.92 -19.01 -6.59
N TYR A 164 -10.11 -19.57 -6.61
CA TYR A 164 -10.36 -20.90 -7.11
C TYR A 164 -11.53 -20.84 -8.08
N GLN A 165 -11.34 -21.44 -9.26
CA GLN A 165 -12.33 -21.48 -10.32
C GLN A 165 -12.45 -22.89 -10.87
N ILE A 166 -13.69 -23.32 -11.07
CA ILE A 166 -14.02 -24.50 -11.86
C ILE A 166 -14.70 -23.99 -13.12
N SER A 167 -14.31 -24.49 -14.27
CA SER A 167 -14.93 -24.16 -15.54
C SER A 167 -15.06 -25.39 -16.42
N PHE A 168 -16.20 -25.50 -17.09
CA PHE A 168 -16.41 -26.47 -18.15
C PHE A 168 -15.94 -25.86 -19.47
N PHE A 169 -15.36 -26.68 -20.30
CA PHE A 169 -14.88 -26.24 -21.60
C PHE A 169 -15.13 -27.33 -22.64
N TYR A 170 -15.19 -26.91 -23.90
CA TYR A 170 -15.21 -27.78 -25.06
C TYR A 170 -13.99 -27.43 -25.92
N ASP A 171 -13.30 -28.46 -26.39
CA ASP A 171 -12.14 -28.34 -27.27
C ASP A 171 -12.38 -29.30 -28.42
N ASP A 172 -12.44 -28.77 -29.63
CA ASP A 172 -12.77 -29.53 -30.85
C ASP A 172 -11.55 -30.20 -31.49
N ASN A 173 -10.33 -29.87 -30.99
CA ASN A 173 -9.09 -30.42 -31.55
C ASN A 173 -8.00 -30.59 -30.49
N ILE A 174 -8.25 -31.43 -29.50
CA ILE A 174 -7.34 -31.68 -28.37
C ILE A 174 -6.01 -32.35 -28.76
N ASN A 175 -5.95 -33.01 -29.90
CA ASN A 175 -4.77 -33.64 -30.43
C ASN A 175 -3.98 -32.78 -31.43
N HIS A 176 -4.43 -31.51 -31.61
CA HIS A 176 -3.83 -30.58 -32.59
C HIS A 176 -3.66 -31.18 -33.98
N ALA A 177 -4.61 -31.99 -34.39
CA ALA A 177 -4.60 -32.56 -35.74
C ALA A 177 -4.94 -31.46 -36.79
N PRO A 178 -4.36 -31.51 -37.97
CA PRO A 178 -4.74 -30.60 -39.04
C PRO A 178 -6.17 -30.85 -39.43
N TYR A 179 -6.93 -29.79 -39.67
CA TYR A 179 -8.32 -29.84 -40.19
C TYR A 179 -8.39 -30.19 -41.67
N LEU A 180 -7.23 -30.11 -42.36
CA LEU A 180 -7.10 -30.49 -43.78
C LEU A 180 -6.26 -31.72 -43.91
N ASP A 181 -6.71 -32.68 -44.69
CA ASP A 181 -5.99 -33.90 -45.00
C ASP A 181 -4.74 -33.67 -45.89
N GLU A 182 -4.65 -32.47 -46.48
CA GLU A 182 -3.56 -32.06 -47.36
C GLU A 182 -2.98 -30.73 -46.96
N GLN A 183 -1.67 -30.66 -46.78
CA GLN A 183 -0.91 -29.40 -46.60
C GLN A 183 0.03 -29.19 -47.77
N ILE A 184 -0.06 -28.04 -48.44
CA ILE A 184 0.92 -27.58 -49.40
C ILE A 184 2.19 -27.16 -48.65
N VAL A 185 3.24 -27.98 -48.71
CA VAL A 185 4.51 -27.73 -47.99
C VAL A 185 5.45 -26.83 -48.79
N SER A 186 5.27 -26.74 -50.10
CA SER A 186 6.01 -25.83 -51.00
C SER A 186 5.18 -25.36 -52.14
N GLN A 187 5.03 -24.05 -52.28
CA GLN A 187 4.33 -23.45 -53.42
C GLN A 187 5.11 -23.55 -54.74
N SER A 188 6.44 -23.69 -54.71
CA SER A 188 7.28 -23.73 -55.89
C SER A 188 7.38 -25.12 -56.52
N THR A 189 7.16 -26.19 -55.77
CA THR A 189 7.27 -27.56 -56.24
C THR A 189 5.98 -28.36 -56.17
N GLN A 190 4.87 -27.75 -55.75
CA GLN A 190 3.56 -28.40 -55.52
C GLN A 190 3.66 -29.73 -54.73
N VAL A 191 4.60 -29.77 -53.75
CA VAL A 191 4.69 -30.95 -52.88
C VAL A 191 3.52 -30.89 -51.91
N ILE A 192 2.56 -31.77 -52.09
CA ILE A 192 1.41 -31.98 -51.20
C ILE A 192 1.80 -33.11 -50.26
N MET A 193 1.94 -32.82 -48.98
CA MET A 193 2.02 -33.86 -47.97
C MET A 193 0.62 -34.27 -47.52
N THR A 194 0.18 -35.44 -47.89
CA THR A 194 -1.02 -36.06 -47.31
C THR A 194 -0.64 -36.74 -45.99
N ARG A 195 -1.15 -36.25 -44.91
CA ARG A 195 -1.00 -36.87 -43.58
C ARG A 195 -2.17 -37.85 -43.40
N LYS A 196 -1.95 -39.11 -43.69
CA LYS A 196 -2.93 -40.15 -43.36
C LYS A 196 -2.98 -40.32 -41.85
N GLY A 197 -4.11 -39.97 -41.21
CA GLY A 197 -4.50 -40.65 -39.99
C GLY A 197 -4.78 -39.90 -38.72
N ALA A 198 -4.60 -38.57 -38.61
CA ALA A 198 -4.96 -37.90 -37.38
C ALA A 198 -6.16 -36.96 -37.60
N GLN A 199 -7.36 -37.49 -37.41
CA GLN A 199 -8.58 -36.66 -37.35
C GLN A 199 -8.58 -35.82 -36.06
N PRO A 200 -9.11 -34.60 -36.07
CA PRO A 200 -9.36 -33.81 -34.86
C PRO A 200 -10.20 -34.60 -33.86
N ILE A 201 -9.74 -34.63 -32.62
CA ILE A 201 -10.48 -35.27 -31.53
C ILE A 201 -11.13 -34.18 -30.67
N ALA A 202 -12.45 -34.21 -30.57
CA ALA A 202 -13.19 -33.30 -29.71
C ALA A 202 -13.43 -33.89 -28.33
N SER A 203 -13.35 -33.08 -27.31
CA SER A 203 -13.75 -33.47 -25.94
C SER A 203 -14.25 -32.29 -25.13
N MET A 204 -15.22 -32.59 -24.31
CA MET A 204 -15.55 -31.73 -23.17
C MET A 204 -14.61 -32.04 -22.00
N GLY A 205 -14.48 -31.09 -21.10
CA GLY A 205 -13.68 -31.29 -19.92
C GLY A 205 -13.98 -30.28 -18.80
N VAL A 206 -13.30 -30.48 -17.70
CA VAL A 206 -13.33 -29.60 -16.53
C VAL A 206 -11.93 -29.03 -16.30
N SER A 207 -11.85 -27.73 -16.09
CA SER A 207 -10.62 -27.05 -15.68
C SER A 207 -10.77 -26.56 -14.26
N HIS A 208 -9.80 -26.91 -13.44
CA HIS A 208 -9.59 -26.40 -12.11
C HIS A 208 -8.45 -25.39 -12.14
N LEU A 209 -8.69 -24.17 -11.70
CA LEU A 209 -7.67 -23.14 -11.54
C LEU A 209 -7.61 -22.70 -10.09
N PHE A 210 -6.46 -22.85 -9.49
CA PHE A 210 -6.12 -22.20 -8.22
C PHE A 210 -5.09 -21.11 -8.50
N SER A 211 -5.28 -19.94 -7.89
CA SER A 211 -4.27 -18.89 -7.92
C SER A 211 -4.10 -18.23 -6.55
N PHE A 212 -2.89 -17.81 -6.30
CA PHE A 212 -2.48 -17.15 -5.07
C PHE A 212 -1.64 -15.93 -5.43
N TYR A 213 -1.97 -14.79 -4.86
CA TYR A 213 -1.24 -13.54 -4.98
C TYR A 213 -0.92 -13.00 -3.60
N GLN A 214 0.33 -12.62 -3.37
CA GLN A 214 0.81 -12.05 -2.13
C GLN A 214 1.64 -10.81 -2.41
N PRO A 215 1.21 -9.61 -2.00
CA PRO A 215 2.12 -8.48 -1.90
C PRO A 215 3.13 -8.75 -0.79
N THR A 216 4.42 -8.73 -1.13
CA THR A 216 5.50 -9.10 -0.20
C THR A 216 6.14 -7.85 0.42
N PHE A 217 6.27 -6.81 -0.39
CA PHE A 217 6.90 -5.56 0.01
C PHE A 217 6.24 -4.40 -0.72
N ILE A 218 5.93 -3.34 0.04
CA ILE A 218 5.40 -2.09 -0.49
C ILE A 218 6.13 -0.95 0.24
N TYR A 219 6.86 -0.15 -0.52
CA TYR A 219 7.59 1.00 0.03
C TYR A 219 7.55 2.16 -0.96
N ALA A 220 6.99 3.29 -0.54
CA ALA A 220 6.82 4.47 -1.39
C ALA A 220 6.18 4.11 -2.74
N ASN A 221 6.94 4.24 -3.81
CA ASN A 221 6.50 3.97 -5.18
C ASN A 221 6.79 2.55 -5.66
N ASN A 222 7.33 1.68 -4.79
CA ASN A 222 7.82 0.35 -5.14
C ASN A 222 6.91 -0.73 -4.56
N THR A 223 6.55 -1.70 -5.36
CA THR A 223 5.81 -2.88 -4.93
C THR A 223 6.50 -4.14 -5.41
N LEU A 224 6.75 -5.07 -4.49
CA LEU A 224 7.17 -6.42 -4.80
C LEU A 224 6.04 -7.37 -4.46
N SER A 225 5.65 -8.23 -5.40
CA SER A 225 4.56 -9.19 -5.20
C SER A 225 4.90 -10.54 -5.82
N GLY A 226 4.43 -11.61 -5.18
CA GLY A 226 4.49 -12.96 -5.70
C GLY A 226 3.12 -13.40 -6.23
N TYR A 227 3.12 -14.08 -7.35
CA TYR A 227 1.97 -14.74 -7.92
C TYR A 227 2.28 -16.21 -8.20
N PHE A 228 1.35 -17.07 -7.86
CA PHE A 228 1.38 -18.50 -8.16
C PHE A 228 0.03 -18.91 -8.72
N SER A 229 0.03 -19.77 -9.74
CA SER A 229 -1.19 -20.43 -10.18
C SER A 229 -0.93 -21.89 -10.57
N ALA A 230 -1.91 -22.72 -10.29
CA ALA A 230 -1.95 -24.12 -10.70
C ALA A 230 -3.27 -24.36 -11.44
N ARG A 231 -3.17 -24.83 -12.66
CA ARG A 231 -4.32 -25.22 -13.48
C ARG A 231 -4.22 -26.69 -13.80
N TYR A 232 -5.31 -27.41 -13.57
CA TYR A 232 -5.47 -28.78 -14.03
C TYR A 232 -6.63 -28.84 -15.01
N ARG A 233 -6.42 -29.45 -16.19
CA ARG A 233 -7.48 -29.74 -17.15
C ARG A 233 -7.70 -31.24 -17.25
N ASP A 234 -8.95 -31.66 -17.09
CA ASP A 234 -9.41 -33.04 -17.22
C ASP A 234 -10.38 -33.16 -18.39
N TYR A 235 -9.93 -33.82 -19.46
CA TYR A 235 -10.75 -34.12 -20.63
C TYR A 235 -11.52 -35.41 -20.40
N PHE A 236 -12.82 -35.43 -20.69
CA PHE A 236 -13.67 -36.59 -20.39
C PHE A 236 -13.42 -37.76 -21.34
N ALA A 237 -13.34 -37.47 -22.65
CA ALA A 237 -13.18 -38.52 -23.66
C ALA A 237 -11.72 -38.90 -23.93
N TYR A 238 -10.74 -38.00 -23.70
CA TYR A 238 -9.37 -38.20 -24.05
C TYR A 238 -8.43 -37.86 -22.90
N LYS A 239 -8.37 -38.76 -21.94
CA LYS A 239 -7.56 -38.62 -20.72
C LYS A 239 -6.07 -38.42 -20.90
N GLN A 240 -5.56 -38.78 -22.10
CA GLN A 240 -4.14 -38.58 -22.43
C GLN A 240 -3.78 -37.11 -22.63
N ALA A 241 -4.78 -36.28 -22.97
CA ALA A 241 -4.61 -34.85 -23.11
C ALA A 241 -4.67 -34.06 -21.80
N ASN A 242 -5.00 -34.74 -20.69
CA ASN A 242 -4.99 -34.11 -19.37
C ASN A 242 -3.62 -33.51 -19.08
N PHE A 243 -3.61 -32.31 -18.53
CA PHE A 243 -2.38 -31.66 -18.16
C PHE A 243 -2.49 -30.82 -16.89
N THR A 244 -1.34 -30.66 -16.24
CA THR A 244 -1.14 -29.70 -15.16
C THR A 244 -0.27 -28.56 -15.69
N HIS A 245 -0.68 -27.34 -15.38
CA HIS A 245 0.05 -26.14 -15.69
C HIS A 245 0.32 -25.39 -14.40
N LEU A 246 1.59 -25.22 -14.04
CA LEU A 246 2.06 -24.45 -12.91
C LEU A 246 2.73 -23.18 -13.43
N TYR A 247 2.42 -22.07 -12.82
CA TYR A 247 2.98 -20.78 -13.16
C TYR A 247 3.33 -20.03 -11.88
N THR A 248 4.52 -19.47 -11.82
CA THR A 248 4.98 -18.61 -10.74
C THR A 248 5.63 -17.35 -11.31
N GLN A 249 5.41 -16.25 -10.65
CA GLN A 249 5.90 -14.94 -11.07
C GLN A 249 6.26 -14.10 -9.85
N LEU A 250 7.40 -13.44 -9.93
CA LEU A 250 7.79 -12.39 -9.00
C LEU A 250 7.73 -11.06 -9.75
N SER A 251 6.92 -10.12 -9.27
CA SER A 251 6.74 -8.83 -9.94
C SER A 251 7.29 -7.71 -9.08
N TYR A 252 8.21 -6.94 -9.64
CA TYR A 252 8.62 -5.66 -9.11
C TYR A 252 8.00 -4.55 -9.94
N GLN A 253 7.28 -3.64 -9.28
CA GLN A 253 6.62 -2.52 -9.90
C GLN A 253 7.09 -1.22 -9.26
N TYR A 254 7.47 -0.26 -10.09
CA TYR A 254 7.70 1.12 -9.70
C TYR A 254 6.63 2.01 -10.34
N GLN A 255 6.01 2.88 -9.53
CA GLN A 255 4.98 3.79 -10.01
C GLN A 255 5.28 5.21 -9.54
N LYS A 256 5.35 6.15 -10.48
CA LYS A 256 5.40 7.58 -10.23
C LYS A 256 4.18 8.23 -10.90
N LYS A 257 3.89 9.48 -10.55
CA LYS A 257 2.67 10.19 -10.96
C LYS A 257 2.30 9.98 -12.43
N ASP A 258 3.29 10.07 -13.33
CA ASP A 258 3.06 10.09 -14.77
C ASP A 258 3.56 8.82 -15.49
N TYR A 259 4.20 7.91 -14.80
CA TYR A 259 4.70 6.67 -15.38
C TYR A 259 4.73 5.51 -14.39
N ARG A 260 4.59 4.31 -14.95
CA ARG A 260 4.73 3.04 -14.25
C ARG A 260 5.61 2.14 -15.10
N TRP A 261 6.51 1.41 -14.47
CA TRP A 261 7.17 0.29 -15.11
C TRP A 261 7.15 -0.94 -14.20
N THR A 262 7.14 -2.09 -14.83
CA THR A 262 7.05 -3.39 -14.16
C THR A 262 8.10 -4.32 -14.72
N LEU A 263 8.79 -5.03 -13.84
CA LEU A 263 9.70 -6.12 -14.18
C LEU A 263 9.17 -7.38 -13.50
N SER A 264 8.86 -8.41 -14.29
CA SER A 264 8.20 -9.61 -13.79
C SER A 264 8.79 -10.87 -14.37
N PRO A 265 9.89 -11.38 -13.79
CA PRO A 265 10.37 -12.70 -14.11
C PRO A 265 9.33 -13.76 -13.74
N TYR A 266 9.17 -14.76 -14.62
CA TYR A 266 8.26 -15.86 -14.40
C TYR A 266 8.91 -17.19 -14.73
N TYR A 267 8.35 -18.24 -14.14
CA TYR A 267 8.66 -19.63 -14.47
C TYR A 267 7.37 -20.41 -14.65
N GLU A 268 7.32 -21.23 -15.68
CA GLU A 268 6.14 -21.96 -16.09
C GLU A 268 6.51 -23.41 -16.42
N ILE A 269 5.70 -24.36 -15.93
CA ILE A 269 5.78 -25.77 -16.26
C ILE A 269 4.42 -26.23 -16.76
N LYS A 270 4.39 -26.89 -17.91
CA LYS A 270 3.23 -27.59 -18.41
C LYS A 270 3.60 -29.07 -18.58
N SER A 271 2.97 -29.93 -17.80
CA SER A 271 3.22 -31.37 -17.77
C SER A 271 1.97 -32.11 -18.23
N PRO A 272 1.89 -32.52 -19.49
CA PRO A 272 0.86 -33.41 -20.00
C PRO A 272 1.14 -34.86 -19.56
N LYS A 273 0.07 -35.65 -19.40
CA LYS A 273 0.14 -37.01 -18.82
C LYS A 273 0.99 -38.01 -19.62
N LYS A 274 1.29 -37.75 -20.92
CA LYS A 274 2.06 -38.65 -21.81
C LYS A 274 2.95 -37.93 -22.82
N ALA A 275 3.25 -36.67 -22.69
CA ALA A 275 4.07 -35.93 -23.63
C ALA A 275 5.12 -35.08 -22.91
N PHE A 276 6.01 -34.49 -23.68
CA PHE A 276 7.14 -33.69 -23.18
C PHE A 276 6.71 -32.63 -22.17
N GLU A 277 7.44 -32.56 -21.07
CA GLU A 277 7.40 -31.47 -20.13
C GLU A 277 7.85 -30.19 -20.84
N TYR A 278 6.97 -29.16 -20.85
CA TYR A 278 7.32 -27.87 -21.36
C TYR A 278 7.66 -26.95 -20.19
N GLN A 279 8.84 -26.35 -20.27
CA GLN A 279 9.29 -25.36 -19.29
C GLN A 279 9.61 -24.06 -20.00
N SER A 280 9.22 -22.95 -19.40
CA SER A 280 9.59 -21.64 -19.89
C SER A 280 10.00 -20.72 -18.75
N ILE A 281 11.00 -19.90 -19.06
CA ILE A 281 11.44 -18.80 -18.22
C ILE A 281 11.36 -17.55 -19.07
N GLY A 282 10.82 -16.48 -18.52
CA GLY A 282 10.71 -15.23 -19.24
C GLY A 282 10.61 -14.04 -18.32
N VAL A 283 10.56 -12.86 -18.92
CA VAL A 283 10.41 -11.59 -18.21
C VAL A 283 9.38 -10.74 -18.95
N TYR A 284 8.39 -10.28 -18.23
CA TYR A 284 7.48 -9.24 -18.71
C TYR A 284 8.00 -7.87 -18.29
N THR A 285 7.97 -6.93 -19.21
CA THR A 285 8.25 -5.52 -18.97
C THR A 285 7.07 -4.69 -19.45
N GLY A 286 6.70 -3.65 -18.72
CA GLY A 286 5.57 -2.77 -19.07
C GLY A 286 5.62 -1.45 -18.33
#